data_64019b4bd29be0c1d87ffc7129fb205e
#
_entry.id   64019b4bd29be0c1d87ffc7129fb205e
#
_cell.length_a   1.000
_cell.length_b   1.000
_cell.length_c   1.000
_cell.angle_alpha   90.00
_cell.angle_beta   90.00
_cell.angle_gamma   90.00
#
_symmetry.space_group_name_H-M   'P 1'
#
loop_
_entity.id
_entity.type
_entity.pdbx_description
1 polymer ?
#
loop_
_entity_poly.entity_id
_entity_poly.type
_entity_poly.pdbx_seq_one_letter_code
_entity_poly.pdbx_strand_id
1 'polypeptide(L)' 'MARRKLTPFGKEMKLRLVELEMKQDELAELVGTSPQYINHIMYGERTGEKYIDRIRSVLGI' A
#
# COMPACT_ATOMS: atom_id res chain seq x y z
N MET A 1 -11.02 -9.50 -20.43
CA MET A 1 -11.15 -9.18 -19.01
C MET A 1 -9.97 -8.36 -18.55
N ALA A 2 -10.24 -7.19 -18.00
CA ALA A 2 -9.16 -6.33 -17.53
C ALA A 2 -8.58 -6.88 -16.22
N ARG A 3 -7.27 -6.98 -16.16
CA ARG A 3 -6.60 -7.39 -14.93
C ARG A 3 -6.07 -6.18 -14.20
N ARG A 4 -6.23 -6.18 -12.91
CA ARG A 4 -5.66 -5.14 -12.07
C ARG A 4 -4.15 -5.34 -12.04
N LYS A 5 -3.44 -4.26 -12.20
CA LYS A 5 -1.98 -4.28 -12.14
C LYS A 5 -1.50 -3.35 -11.05
N LEU A 6 -0.49 -3.78 -10.34
CA LEU A 6 0.14 -2.93 -9.34
C LEU A 6 0.82 -1.75 -10.04
N THR A 7 0.65 -0.57 -9.49
CA THR A 7 1.39 0.60 -9.92
C THR A 7 2.85 0.43 -9.49
N PRO A 8 3.79 1.21 -10.02
CA PRO A 8 5.18 1.16 -9.54
C PRO A 8 5.26 1.35 -8.03
N PHE A 9 4.49 2.27 -7.48
CA PHE A 9 4.45 2.50 -6.05
C PHE A 9 3.84 1.30 -5.32
N GLY A 10 2.80 0.69 -5.91
CA GLY A 10 2.18 -0.49 -5.35
C GLY A 10 3.15 -1.67 -5.28
N LYS A 11 3.99 -1.81 -6.30
CA LYS A 11 5.01 -2.86 -6.31
C LYS A 11 6.03 -2.65 -5.19
N GLU A 12 6.46 -1.41 -5.00
CA GLU A 12 7.38 -1.08 -3.91
C GLU A 12 6.76 -1.40 -2.56
N MET A 13 5.48 -1.04 -2.39
CA MET A 13 4.76 -1.33 -1.16
C MET A 13 4.74 -2.84 -0.90
N LYS A 14 4.39 -3.61 -1.90
CA LYS A 14 4.27 -5.05 -1.76
C LYS A 14 5.61 -5.70 -1.44
N LEU A 15 6.67 -5.29 -2.12
CA LEU A 15 8.02 -5.79 -1.85
C LEU A 15 8.46 -5.47 -0.42
N ARG A 16 8.19 -4.24 0.01
CA ARG A 16 8.56 -3.84 1.37
C ARG A 16 7.79 -4.62 2.42
N LEU A 17 6.49 -4.86 2.18
CA LEU A 17 5.70 -5.66 3.09
C LEU A 17 6.30 -7.06 3.26
N VAL A 18 6.73 -7.65 2.16
CA VAL A 18 7.36 -8.97 2.20
C VAL A 18 8.68 -8.90 2.97
N GLU A 19 9.50 -7.90 2.69
CA GLU A 19 10.79 -7.73 3.36
C GLU A 19 10.65 -7.52 4.87
N LEU A 20 9.61 -6.79 5.26
CA LEU A 20 9.34 -6.50 6.66
C LEU A 20 8.50 -7.58 7.35
N GLU A 21 8.10 -8.59 6.58
CA GLU A 21 7.21 -9.65 7.04
C GLU A 21 5.94 -9.06 7.65
N MET A 22 5.44 -8.01 7.01
CA MET A 22 4.25 -7.27 7.45
C MET A 22 3.08 -7.61 6.57
N LYS A 23 1.92 -7.76 7.18
CA LYS A 23 0.69 -7.98 6.43
C LYS A 23 0.06 -6.66 6.04
N GLN A 24 -0.73 -6.69 4.97
CA GLN A 24 -1.44 -5.52 4.49
C GLN A 24 -2.35 -4.93 5.58
N ASP A 25 -2.97 -5.80 6.37
CA ASP A 25 -3.81 -5.39 7.49
C ASP A 25 -3.03 -4.57 8.51
N GLU A 26 -1.82 -5.02 8.81
CA GLU A 26 -0.94 -4.33 9.76
C GLU A 26 -0.55 -2.96 9.22
N LEU A 27 -0.22 -2.89 7.93
CA LEU A 27 0.10 -1.62 7.32
C LEU A 27 -1.08 -0.66 7.39
N ALA A 28 -2.28 -1.14 7.07
CA ALA A 28 -3.48 -0.33 7.11
C ALA A 28 -3.71 0.24 8.50
N GLU A 29 -3.51 -0.56 9.51
CA GLU A 29 -3.67 -0.14 10.90
C GLU A 29 -2.67 0.94 11.27
N LEU A 30 -1.41 0.76 10.90
CA LEU A 30 -0.36 1.74 11.19
C LEU A 30 -0.57 3.05 10.43
N VAL A 31 -1.14 2.97 9.24
CA VAL A 31 -1.43 4.14 8.41
C VAL A 31 -2.72 4.84 8.85
N GLY A 32 -3.63 4.09 9.47
CA GLY A 32 -4.90 4.64 9.93
C GLY A 32 -6.00 4.54 8.90
N THR A 33 -5.99 3.47 8.11
CA THR A 33 -7.01 3.26 7.09
C THR A 33 -7.40 1.77 7.06
N SER A 34 -8.16 1.36 6.06
CA SER A 34 -8.56 -0.04 5.93
C SER A 34 -7.65 -0.79 4.97
N PRO A 35 -7.55 -2.13 5.10
CA PRO A 35 -6.78 -2.94 4.15
C PRO A 35 -7.31 -2.80 2.73
N GLN A 36 -8.61 -2.62 2.59
CA GLN A 36 -9.23 -2.43 1.27
C GLN A 36 -8.73 -1.15 0.62
N TYR A 37 -8.61 -0.07 1.39
CA TYR A 37 -8.12 1.19 0.86
C TYR A 37 -6.65 1.10 0.46
N ILE A 38 -5.85 0.41 1.26
CA ILE A 38 -4.44 0.15 0.92
C ILE A 38 -4.38 -0.60 -0.41
N ASN A 39 -5.24 -1.59 -0.59
CA ASN A 39 -5.31 -2.35 -1.83
C ASN A 39 -5.62 -1.44 -3.02
N HIS A 40 -6.58 -0.53 -2.86
CA HIS A 40 -6.95 0.42 -3.91
C HIS A 40 -5.77 1.33 -4.27
N ILE A 41 -4.99 1.74 -3.29
CA ILE A 41 -3.80 2.56 -3.53
C ILE A 41 -2.76 1.75 -4.32
N MET A 42 -2.54 0.51 -3.94
CA MET A 42 -1.56 -0.35 -4.61
C MET A 42 -1.86 -0.56 -6.08
N TYR A 43 -3.14 -0.64 -6.42
CA TYR A 43 -3.56 -0.87 -7.81
C TYR A 43 -3.91 0.41 -8.56
N GLY A 44 -3.68 1.56 -7.94
CA GLY A 44 -3.92 2.84 -8.59
C GLY A 44 -5.37 3.22 -8.73
N GLU A 45 -6.26 2.54 -8.02
CA GLU A 45 -7.69 2.84 -8.04
C GLU A 45 -8.01 4.06 -7.19
N ARG A 46 -7.13 4.37 -6.25
CA ARG A 46 -7.21 5.57 -5.43
C ARG A 46 -5.81 6.17 -5.35
N THR A 47 -5.72 7.48 -5.33
CA THR A 47 -4.42 8.16 -5.24
C THR A 47 -3.82 8.02 -3.84
N GLY A 48 -4.66 8.01 -2.82
CA GLY A 48 -4.22 7.87 -1.45
C GLY A 48 -3.34 9.00 -0.95
N GLU A 49 -3.42 10.18 -1.56
CA GLU A 49 -2.57 11.33 -1.21
C GLU A 49 -2.49 11.58 0.29
N LYS A 50 -3.62 11.42 0.96
CA LYS A 50 -3.72 11.66 2.39
C LYS A 50 -2.82 10.71 3.20
N TYR A 51 -2.55 9.53 2.67
CA TYR A 51 -1.84 8.48 3.38
C TYR A 51 -0.46 8.18 2.82
N ILE A 52 -0.11 8.74 1.66
CA ILE A 52 1.15 8.41 0.98
C ILE A 52 2.37 8.64 1.88
N ASP A 53 2.44 9.79 2.53
CA ASP A 53 3.57 10.12 3.40
C ASP A 53 3.68 9.12 4.56
N ARG A 54 2.55 8.75 5.14
CA ARG A 54 2.51 7.80 6.23
C ARG A 54 2.95 6.42 5.75
N ILE A 55 2.47 6.01 4.58
CA ILE A 55 2.84 4.72 3.99
C ILE A 55 4.36 4.67 3.77
N ARG A 56 4.91 5.72 3.20
CA ARG A 56 6.35 5.80 2.94
C ARG A 56 7.15 5.74 4.25
N SER A 57 6.66 6.45 5.25
CA SER A 57 7.32 6.48 6.55
C SER A 57 7.32 5.09 7.20
N VAL A 58 6.18 4.42 7.17
CA VAL A 58 6.05 3.09 7.77
C VAL A 58 6.90 2.07 7.04
N LEU A 59 6.91 2.12 5.72
CA LEU A 59 7.64 1.14 4.90
C LEU A 59 9.08 1.52 4.63
N GLY A 60 9.46 2.77 4.87
CA GLY A 60 10.82 3.24 4.63
C GLY A 60 11.18 3.35 3.16
N ILE A 61 10.24 3.79 2.35
CA ILE A 61 10.46 3.92 0.91
C ILE A 61 10.29 5.32 0.41
#